data_cde1521b42dbc15e95afb337c2d76c3b
#
_entry.id   cde1521b42dbc15e95afb337c2d76c3b
#
_cell.length_a   1.000
_cell.length_b   1.000
_cell.length_c   1.000
_cell.angle_alpha   90.00
_cell.angle_beta   90.00
_cell.angle_gamma   90.00
#
_symmetry.space_group_name_H-M   'P 1'
#
loop_
_entity.id
_entity.type
_entity.pdbx_description
1 polymer ?
#
loop_
_entity_poly.entity_id
_entity_poly.type
_entity_poly.pdbx_seq_one_letter_code
_entity_poly.pdbx_strand_id
1 'polypeptide(L)'
;RKRCPKQAGRHAVERPRTGKRKIETFETRGINPMHTPGVLCSNHGPFAWGKDAAEAVHNAVVLEEVAKMATKTELINPKVKPAPNCIRDKHFYRKHGENAYYGQI
;
A
#
# COMPACT_ATOMS: atom_id res chain seq x y z
N ARG A 1 -1.51 6.78 -34.79
CA ARG A 1 -1.39 7.14 -33.35
C ARG A 1 -2.61 7.95 -32.96
N LYS A 2 -3.57 7.34 -32.26
CA LYS A 2 -4.70 8.07 -31.66
C LYS A 2 -4.17 8.92 -30.53
N ARG A 3 -4.28 10.24 -30.65
CA ARG A 3 -3.95 11.17 -29.56
C ARG A 3 -4.94 10.96 -28.43
N CYS A 4 -4.41 10.73 -27.22
CA CYS A 4 -5.21 10.79 -26.01
C CYS A 4 -5.88 12.17 -25.93
N PRO A 5 -7.20 12.28 -25.72
CA PRO A 5 -7.84 13.59 -25.63
C PRO A 5 -7.20 14.38 -24.48
N LYS A 6 -6.74 15.59 -24.76
CA LYS A 6 -6.24 16.52 -23.74
C LYS A 6 -7.41 16.83 -22.79
N GLN A 7 -7.39 16.25 -21.61
CA GLN A 7 -8.30 16.61 -20.54
C GLN A 7 -7.83 17.94 -19.92
N ALA A 8 -8.21 19.03 -20.59
CA ALA A 8 -7.97 20.35 -20.06
C ALA A 8 -8.73 20.51 -18.70
N GLY A 9 -8.03 20.96 -17.66
CA GLY A 9 -8.65 21.48 -16.43
C GLY A 9 -8.89 20.49 -15.29
N ARG A 10 -8.50 19.18 -15.40
CA ARG A 10 -8.82 18.22 -14.33
C ARG A 10 -7.78 18.09 -13.21
N HIS A 11 -6.55 18.56 -13.42
CA HIS A 11 -5.47 18.34 -12.44
C HIS A 11 -5.65 19.07 -11.10
N ALA A 12 -6.27 20.25 -11.10
CA ALA A 12 -6.50 21.01 -9.88
C ALA A 12 -7.64 20.45 -9.00
N VAL A 13 -8.60 19.75 -9.63
CA VAL A 13 -9.79 19.18 -8.96
C VAL A 13 -9.55 17.75 -8.48
N GLU A 14 -8.58 17.04 -9.06
CA GLU A 14 -8.30 15.63 -8.72
C GLU A 14 -7.44 15.45 -7.46
N ARG A 15 -6.63 16.42 -7.05
CA ARG A 15 -5.78 16.32 -5.85
C ARG A 15 -6.58 16.09 -4.57
N PRO A 16 -7.65 16.83 -4.27
CA PRO A 16 -8.50 16.54 -3.11
C PRO A 16 -9.20 15.19 -3.20
N ARG A 17 -9.61 14.79 -4.42
CA ARG A 17 -10.27 13.50 -4.65
C ARG A 17 -9.34 12.31 -4.44
N THR A 18 -8.06 12.41 -4.80
CA THR A 18 -7.10 11.32 -4.61
C THR A 18 -6.85 11.04 -3.13
N GLY A 19 -6.68 12.07 -2.31
CA GLY A 19 -6.56 11.93 -0.86
C GLY A 19 -7.82 11.31 -0.24
N LYS A 20 -8.98 11.82 -0.60
CA LYS A 20 -10.27 11.33 -0.13
C LYS A 20 -10.50 9.85 -0.51
N ARG A 21 -10.22 9.47 -1.74
CA ARG A 21 -10.33 8.07 -2.19
C ARG A 21 -9.43 7.11 -1.42
N LYS A 22 -8.24 7.53 -1.01
CA LYS A 22 -7.36 6.70 -0.17
C LYS A 22 -8.03 6.44 1.18
N ILE A 23 -8.51 7.47 1.83
CA ILE A 23 -9.21 7.38 3.12
C ILE A 23 -10.44 6.46 2.99
N GLU A 24 -11.30 6.74 2.02
CA GLU A 24 -12.50 5.94 1.73
C GLU A 24 -12.17 4.46 1.46
N THR A 25 -11.08 4.17 0.73
CA THR A 25 -10.66 2.80 0.46
C THR A 25 -10.26 2.06 1.73
N PHE A 26 -9.50 2.71 2.60
CA PHE A 26 -9.09 2.12 3.88
C PHE A 26 -10.28 1.90 4.81
N GLU A 27 -11.18 2.87 4.91
CA GLU A 27 -12.41 2.76 5.70
C GLU A 27 -13.34 1.67 5.18
N THR A 28 -13.65 1.67 3.88
CA THR A 28 -14.56 0.71 3.25
C THR A 28 -14.06 -0.73 3.35
N ARG A 29 -12.74 -0.94 3.26
CA ARG A 29 -12.12 -2.26 3.35
C ARG A 29 -11.75 -2.66 4.77
N GLY A 30 -11.96 -1.80 5.76
CA GLY A 30 -11.57 -2.04 7.15
C GLY A 30 -10.06 -2.24 7.32
N ILE A 31 -9.23 -1.53 6.53
CA ILE A 31 -7.78 -1.63 6.59
C ILE A 31 -7.25 -0.58 7.56
N ASN A 32 -6.47 -1.03 8.54
CA ASN A 32 -5.78 -0.11 9.44
C ASN A 32 -4.55 0.47 8.73
N PRO A 33 -4.45 1.80 8.55
CA PRO A 33 -3.32 2.43 7.87
C PRO A 33 -1.99 2.29 8.62
N MET A 34 -2.02 2.01 9.92
CA MET A 34 -0.79 1.72 10.69
C MET A 34 -0.24 0.31 10.39
N HIS A 35 -1.11 -0.63 10.03
CA HIS A 35 -0.71 -1.99 9.66
C HIS A 35 -0.35 -2.12 8.17
N THR A 36 -0.82 -1.19 7.35
CA THR A 36 -0.60 -1.17 5.91
C THR A 36 -0.15 0.24 5.51
N PRO A 37 1.15 0.54 5.68
CA PRO A 37 1.65 1.91 5.57
C PRO A 37 1.95 2.34 4.12
N GLY A 38 1.17 1.86 3.17
CA GLY A 38 1.31 2.23 1.77
C GLY A 38 0.11 1.84 0.93
N VAL A 39 -0.02 2.44 -0.25
CA VAL A 39 -1.07 2.19 -1.22
C VAL A 39 -0.62 2.50 -2.63
N LEU A 40 -1.09 1.73 -3.59
CA LEU A 40 -0.93 2.02 -5.01
C LEU A 40 -2.17 2.75 -5.51
N CYS A 41 -1.98 3.90 -6.12
CA CYS A 41 -3.06 4.65 -6.74
C CYS A 41 -2.94 4.61 -8.25
N SER A 42 -4.01 4.17 -8.93
CA SER A 42 -4.09 4.15 -10.38
C SER A 42 -3.76 5.51 -10.99
N ASN A 43 -2.89 5.52 -11.99
CA ASN A 43 -2.40 6.71 -12.70
C ASN A 43 -1.57 7.70 -11.88
N HIS A 44 -1.28 7.41 -10.61
CA HIS A 44 -0.46 8.26 -9.75
C HIS A 44 0.81 7.55 -9.26
N GLY A 45 0.73 6.26 -8.95
CA GLY A 45 1.84 5.49 -8.42
C GLY A 45 1.70 5.16 -6.93
N PRO A 46 2.81 4.80 -6.27
CA PRO A 46 2.82 4.42 -4.86
C PRO A 46 2.75 5.64 -3.93
N PHE A 47 2.08 5.46 -2.80
CA PHE A 47 2.12 6.35 -1.66
C PHE A 47 2.48 5.55 -0.43
N ALA A 48 3.42 6.05 0.36
CA ALA A 48 3.84 5.44 1.61
C ALA A 48 3.88 6.50 2.71
N TRP A 49 3.72 6.08 3.95
CA TRP A 49 3.79 6.93 5.13
C TRP A 49 4.42 6.21 6.30
N GLY A 50 4.67 6.92 7.36
CA GLY A 50 5.24 6.43 8.62
C GLY A 50 5.08 7.48 9.70
N LYS A 51 5.53 7.19 10.91
CA LYS A 51 5.52 8.13 12.05
C LYS A 51 6.46 9.32 11.83
N ASP A 52 7.48 9.15 11.00
CA ASP A 52 8.46 10.17 10.62
C ASP A 52 8.94 9.96 9.17
N ALA A 53 9.78 10.87 8.68
CA ALA A 53 10.29 10.82 7.32
C ALA A 53 11.13 9.57 7.05
N ALA A 54 11.95 9.15 8.00
CA ALA A 54 12.81 7.97 7.85
C ALA A 54 11.97 6.69 7.71
N GLU A 55 10.95 6.54 8.52
CA GLU A 55 10.03 5.40 8.43
C GLU A 55 9.21 5.42 7.14
N ALA A 56 8.76 6.60 6.70
CA ALA A 56 8.04 6.73 5.43
C ALA A 56 8.91 6.31 4.23
N VAL A 57 10.19 6.68 4.21
CA VAL A 57 11.15 6.24 3.19
C VAL A 57 11.39 4.74 3.26
N HIS A 58 11.59 4.19 4.46
CA HIS A 58 11.72 2.75 4.68
C HIS A 58 10.50 1.98 4.12
N ASN A 59 9.31 2.43 4.47
CA ASN A 59 8.07 1.82 3.99
C ASN A 59 7.90 1.93 2.47
N ALA A 60 8.39 3.01 1.85
CA ALA A 60 8.39 3.14 0.39
C ALA A 60 9.31 2.10 -0.28
N VAL A 61 10.50 1.86 0.27
CA VAL A 61 11.42 0.82 -0.21
C VAL A 61 10.79 -0.57 -0.06
N VAL A 62 10.20 -0.85 1.09
CA VAL A 62 9.51 -2.13 1.35
C VAL A 62 8.33 -2.31 0.39
N LEU A 63 7.55 -1.27 0.14
CA LEU A 63 6.43 -1.32 -0.81
C LEU A 63 6.88 -1.70 -2.22
N GLU A 64 7.99 -1.13 -2.69
CA GLU A 64 8.58 -1.45 -4.00
C GLU A 64 8.99 -2.93 -4.08
N GLU A 65 9.69 -3.44 -3.08
CA GLU A 65 10.15 -4.83 -3.06
C GLU A 65 8.99 -5.83 -2.92
N VAL A 66 8.00 -5.52 -2.10
CA VAL A 66 6.79 -6.35 -1.96
C VAL A 66 5.98 -6.38 -3.26
N ALA A 67 5.87 -5.25 -3.96
CA ALA A 67 5.20 -5.18 -5.25
C ALA A 67 5.90 -6.07 -6.31
N LYS A 68 7.23 -6.06 -6.33
CA LYS A 68 8.03 -6.97 -7.19
C LYS A 68 7.76 -8.43 -6.86
N MET A 69 7.77 -8.79 -5.58
CA MET A 69 7.48 -10.17 -5.14
C MET A 69 6.05 -10.59 -5.51
N ALA A 70 5.07 -9.73 -5.30
CA ALA A 70 3.68 -9.99 -5.65
C ALA A 70 3.52 -10.24 -7.16
N THR A 71 4.13 -9.40 -7.99
CA THR A 71 4.11 -9.56 -9.45
C THR A 71 4.69 -10.91 -9.88
N LYS A 72 5.85 -11.29 -9.32
CA LYS A 72 6.46 -12.59 -9.60
C LYS A 72 5.58 -13.76 -9.14
N THR A 73 4.96 -13.64 -7.98
CA THR A 73 4.03 -14.64 -7.44
C THR A 73 2.84 -14.86 -8.37
N GLU A 74 2.22 -13.80 -8.86
CA GLU A 74 1.11 -13.89 -9.80
C GLU A 74 1.53 -14.44 -11.16
N LEU A 75 2.74 -14.16 -11.63
CA LEU A 75 3.28 -14.76 -12.85
C LEU A 75 3.50 -16.28 -12.72
N ILE A 76 3.92 -16.75 -11.55
CA ILE A 76 4.10 -18.18 -11.26
C ILE A 76 2.76 -18.88 -11.12
N ASN A 77 1.82 -18.26 -10.41
CA ASN A 77 0.49 -18.81 -10.17
C ASN A 77 -0.59 -17.73 -10.25
N PRO A 78 -1.22 -17.53 -11.44
CA PRO A 78 -2.27 -16.53 -11.60
C PRO A 78 -3.53 -16.73 -10.74
N LYS A 79 -3.67 -17.92 -10.15
CA LYS A 79 -4.78 -18.26 -9.25
C LYS A 79 -4.43 -18.10 -7.77
N VAL A 80 -3.28 -17.52 -7.45
CA VAL A 80 -2.88 -17.28 -6.06
C VAL A 80 -3.92 -16.43 -5.33
N LYS A 81 -4.20 -16.79 -4.09
CA LYS A 81 -5.09 -16.05 -3.20
C LYS A 81 -4.27 -15.33 -2.14
N PRO A 82 -4.75 -14.19 -1.62
CA PRO A 82 -4.14 -13.53 -0.47
C PRO A 82 -4.01 -14.48 0.72
N ALA A 83 -2.96 -14.28 1.52
CA ALA A 83 -2.80 -15.03 2.76
C ALA A 83 -3.99 -14.77 3.70
N PRO A 84 -4.44 -15.79 4.47
CA PRO A 84 -5.47 -15.62 5.48
C PRO A 84 -5.13 -14.51 6.49
N ASN A 85 -6.13 -13.77 6.94
CA ASN A 85 -5.94 -12.67 7.88
C ASN A 85 -5.22 -13.08 9.16
N CYS A 86 -5.52 -14.28 9.67
CA CYS A 86 -4.86 -14.81 10.87
C CYS A 86 -3.34 -14.94 10.72
N ILE A 87 -2.86 -15.29 9.53
CA ILE A 87 -1.41 -15.36 9.24
C ILE A 87 -0.81 -13.97 9.18
N ARG A 88 -1.47 -13.05 8.48
CA ARG A 88 -1.05 -11.64 8.39
C ARG A 88 -0.96 -10.99 9.77
N ASP A 89 -1.99 -11.15 10.58
CA ASP A 89 -2.06 -10.57 11.91
C ASP A 89 -1.00 -11.18 12.83
N LYS A 90 -0.78 -12.49 12.76
CA LYS A 90 0.30 -13.16 13.50
C LYS A 90 1.68 -12.56 13.16
N HIS A 91 1.98 -12.36 11.87
CA HIS A 91 3.23 -11.74 11.44
C HIS A 91 3.38 -10.30 11.90
N PHE A 92 2.30 -9.52 11.85
CA PHE A 92 2.30 -8.15 12.31
C PHE A 92 2.59 -8.07 13.81
N TYR A 93 1.86 -8.79 14.63
CA TYR A 93 2.00 -8.75 16.10
C TYR A 93 3.32 -9.32 16.62
N ARG A 94 3.99 -10.18 15.88
CA ARG A 94 5.35 -10.62 16.20
C ARG A 94 6.36 -9.48 16.22
N LYS A 95 6.13 -8.43 15.43
CA LYS A 95 7.00 -7.26 15.31
C LYS A 95 6.52 -6.04 16.11
N HIS A 96 5.22 -5.88 16.21
CA HIS A 96 4.58 -4.64 16.68
C HIS A 96 3.64 -4.82 17.87
N GLY A 97 3.40 -6.03 18.36
CA GLY A 97 2.58 -6.31 19.52
C GLY A 97 3.31 -6.08 20.85
N GLU A 98 2.56 -6.06 21.95
CA GLU A 98 3.11 -5.94 23.31
C GLU A 98 4.16 -7.01 23.63
N ASN A 99 4.00 -8.21 23.08
CA ASN A 99 4.92 -9.34 23.21
C ASN A 99 5.80 -9.53 21.95
N ALA A 100 6.12 -8.44 21.26
CA ALA A 100 6.95 -8.51 20.07
C ALA A 100 8.35 -9.03 20.41
N TYR A 101 8.80 -10.02 19.64
CA TYR A 101 10.10 -10.67 19.87
C TYR A 101 10.97 -10.75 18.61
N TYR A 102 10.43 -10.37 17.48
CA TYR A 102 11.13 -10.43 16.19
C TYR A 102 11.39 -9.04 15.64
N GLY A 103 12.65 -8.76 15.28
CA GLY A 103 13.06 -7.47 14.75
C GLY A 103 13.20 -6.38 15.82
N GLN A 104 13.24 -6.74 17.08
CA GLN A 104 13.52 -5.85 18.21
C GLN A 104 15.02 -5.82 18.47
N ILE A 105 15.69 -4.88 17.84
CA ILE A 105 17.12 -4.61 18.06
C ILE A 105 17.26 -3.24 18.68
#